data_1161a19191c850e5a60986cf7eb53501
#
_entry.id   1161a19191c850e5a60986cf7eb53501
#
_cell.length_a   1.000
_cell.length_b   1.000
_cell.length_c   1.000
_cell.angle_alpha   90.00
_cell.angle_beta   90.00
_cell.angle_gamma   90.00
#
_symmetry.space_group_name_H-M   'P 1'
#
loop_
_entity.id
_entity.type
_entity.pdbx_description
1 polymer ?
#
loop_
_entity_poly.entity_id
_entity_poly.type
_entity_poly.pdbx_seq_one_letter_code
_entity_poly.pdbx_strand_id
1 'polypeptide(L)'
;MPLVNPASVFNLRFPCLWRERLWPPAESHIDKSCSLPRLAGLAGVPDILEIAIGWNEAGFGIRAQVEGLSGNRWCQPTKPEDSDGLHLWIATRPTGESHRAGRFCRRLALLPTGGGKSADKPVAVAAQIPR
;
A
#
# COMPACT_ATOMS: atom_id res chain seq x y z
N MET A 1 -6.82 -21.18 -17.17
CA MET A 1 -6.51 -20.30 -16.06
C MET A 1 -5.06 -19.84 -16.15
N PRO A 2 -4.75 -18.56 -16.22
CA PRO A 2 -3.36 -18.17 -16.22
C PRO A 2 -2.72 -18.54 -14.89
N LEU A 3 -1.61 -19.25 -14.95
CA LEU A 3 -0.85 -19.67 -13.78
C LEU A 3 -0.12 -18.51 -13.08
N VAL A 4 -0.01 -17.38 -13.75
CA VAL A 4 0.66 -16.17 -13.24
C VAL A 4 -0.21 -14.97 -13.54
N ASN A 5 -0.41 -14.11 -12.56
CA ASN A 5 -1.07 -12.83 -12.76
C ASN A 5 -0.20 -11.97 -13.71
N PRO A 6 -0.73 -11.52 -14.86
CA PRO A 6 0.05 -10.70 -15.79
C PRO A 6 0.69 -9.47 -15.15
N ALA A 7 0.03 -8.85 -14.19
CA ALA A 7 0.57 -7.69 -13.48
C ALA A 7 1.86 -7.99 -12.69
N SER A 8 2.09 -9.23 -12.30
CA SER A 8 3.29 -9.64 -11.54
C SER A 8 4.56 -9.73 -12.37
N VAL A 9 4.45 -9.77 -13.69
CA VAL A 9 5.61 -9.87 -14.60
C VAL A 9 6.08 -8.51 -15.11
N PHE A 10 5.34 -7.44 -14.82
CA PHE A 10 5.72 -6.09 -15.24
C PHE A 10 6.61 -5.43 -14.19
N ASN A 11 7.77 -4.97 -14.65
CA ASN A 11 8.61 -4.06 -13.87
C ASN A 11 8.34 -2.65 -14.37
N LEU A 12 7.54 -1.91 -13.61
CA LEU A 12 7.13 -0.56 -13.96
C LEU A 12 7.90 0.47 -13.12
N ARG A 13 8.33 1.54 -13.76
CA ARG A 13 8.99 2.66 -13.08
C ARG A 13 8.11 3.89 -13.17
N PHE A 14 7.82 4.47 -12.01
CA PHE A 14 7.04 5.69 -11.91
C PHE A 14 7.80 6.75 -11.10
N PRO A 15 7.70 8.03 -11.49
CA PRO A 15 8.26 9.09 -10.68
C PRO A 15 7.48 9.20 -9.38
N CYS A 16 8.20 9.23 -8.27
CA CYS A 16 7.64 9.61 -6.98
C CYS A 16 7.93 11.09 -6.78
N LEU A 17 6.89 11.93 -6.77
CA LEU A 17 7.02 13.36 -6.76
C LEU A 17 7.30 13.89 -5.35
N TRP A 18 8.17 14.89 -5.26
CA TRP A 18 8.39 15.62 -4.02
C TRP A 18 7.18 16.49 -3.70
N ARG A 19 6.74 16.47 -2.43
CA ARG A 19 5.64 17.29 -1.92
C ARG A 19 5.98 17.83 -0.54
N GLU A 20 5.70 19.10 -0.33
CA GLU A 20 5.99 19.77 0.94
C GLU A 20 5.24 19.13 2.11
N ARG A 21 3.99 18.75 1.90
CA ARG A 21 3.14 18.14 2.93
C ARG A 21 2.65 16.76 2.50
N LEU A 22 2.92 15.78 3.30
CA LEU A 22 2.56 14.38 3.02
C LEU A 22 1.33 13.94 3.82
N TRP A 23 1.21 14.38 5.07
CA TRP A 23 0.24 13.84 6.03
C TRP A 23 -0.56 14.90 6.77
N PRO A 24 -1.77 14.54 7.30
CA PRO A 24 -2.50 15.36 8.26
C PRO A 24 -1.64 15.69 9.51
N PRO A 25 -1.98 16.76 10.30
CA PRO A 25 -3.28 17.47 10.27
C PRO A 25 -3.41 18.55 9.21
N ALA A 26 -2.32 18.98 8.56
CA ALA A 26 -2.43 19.89 7.43
C ALA A 26 -2.90 19.16 6.17
N GLU A 27 -3.43 19.89 5.20
CA GLU A 27 -3.81 19.30 3.93
C GLU A 27 -2.60 18.64 3.25
N SER A 28 -2.77 17.41 2.84
CA SER A 28 -1.74 16.67 2.09
C SER A 28 -1.64 17.21 0.66
N HIS A 29 -0.42 17.37 0.18
CA HIS A 29 -0.15 17.72 -1.21
C HIS A 29 -0.04 16.50 -2.14
N ILE A 30 -0.35 15.31 -1.65
CA ILE A 30 -0.44 14.11 -2.47
C ILE A 30 -1.78 14.12 -3.20
N ASP A 31 -1.79 14.75 -4.35
CA ASP A 31 -2.96 14.94 -5.22
C ASP A 31 -3.01 13.92 -6.37
N LYS A 32 -3.90 14.12 -7.31
CA LYS A 32 -4.04 13.25 -8.49
C LYS A 32 -2.80 13.19 -9.38
N SER A 33 -1.95 14.21 -9.37
CA SER A 33 -0.70 14.20 -10.14
C SER A 33 0.31 13.18 -9.59
N CYS A 34 0.13 12.75 -8.35
CA CYS A 34 0.94 11.75 -7.67
C CYS A 34 0.38 10.33 -7.84
N SER A 35 -0.75 10.16 -8.53
CA SER A 35 -1.41 8.85 -8.68
C SER A 35 -0.59 7.89 -9.51
N LEU A 36 -0.53 6.65 -9.04
CA LEU A 36 0.03 5.53 -9.79
C LEU A 36 -0.97 5.08 -10.86
N PRO A 37 -0.49 4.52 -11.97
CA PRO A 37 -1.37 3.90 -12.96
C PRO A 37 -2.22 2.80 -12.36
N ARG A 38 -3.45 2.69 -12.82
CA ARG A 38 -4.41 1.69 -12.37
C ARG A 38 -4.23 0.41 -13.19
N LEU A 39 -3.72 -0.63 -12.56
CA LEU A 39 -3.35 -1.89 -13.23
C LEU A 39 -4.38 -3.01 -13.02
N ALA A 40 -5.50 -2.73 -12.38
CA ALA A 40 -6.53 -3.71 -12.08
C ALA A 40 -7.05 -4.43 -13.33
N GLY A 41 -7.18 -3.72 -14.45
CA GLY A 41 -7.60 -4.30 -15.72
C GLY A 41 -6.66 -5.39 -16.24
N LEU A 42 -5.35 -5.28 -15.99
CA LEU A 42 -4.38 -6.31 -16.36
C LEU A 42 -4.53 -7.58 -15.52
N ALA A 43 -4.96 -7.41 -14.27
CA ALA A 43 -5.18 -8.53 -13.35
C ALA A 43 -6.57 -9.14 -13.49
N GLY A 44 -7.47 -8.55 -14.31
CA GLY A 44 -8.84 -9.01 -14.46
C GLY A 44 -9.69 -8.84 -13.19
N VAL A 45 -9.33 -7.90 -12.31
CA VAL A 45 -10.06 -7.60 -11.09
C VAL A 45 -10.74 -6.25 -11.18
N PRO A 46 -11.79 -5.98 -10.37
CA PRO A 46 -12.44 -4.69 -10.34
C PRO A 46 -11.47 -3.56 -9.96
N ASP A 47 -11.58 -2.43 -10.64
CA ASP A 47 -10.76 -1.25 -10.41
C ASP A 47 -11.36 -0.39 -9.29
N ILE A 48 -11.07 -0.75 -8.06
CA ILE A 48 -11.61 -0.12 -6.85
C ILE A 48 -10.58 0.69 -6.06
N LEU A 49 -9.31 0.65 -6.45
CA LEU A 49 -8.21 1.21 -5.68
C LEU A 49 -7.47 2.28 -6.47
N GLU A 50 -7.39 3.47 -5.90
CA GLU A 50 -6.50 4.54 -6.36
C GLU A 50 -5.38 4.74 -5.33
N ILE A 51 -4.13 4.71 -5.79
CA ILE A 51 -2.95 4.95 -4.96
C ILE A 51 -2.20 6.15 -5.49
N ALA A 52 -1.86 7.08 -4.61
CA ALA A 52 -0.98 8.19 -4.87
C ALA A 52 0.18 8.17 -3.89
N ILE A 53 1.37 8.48 -4.38
CA ILE A 53 2.60 8.49 -3.59
C ILE A 53 3.32 9.80 -3.72
N GLY A 54 3.99 10.20 -2.65
CA GLY A 54 4.86 11.37 -2.63
C GLY A 54 5.96 11.21 -1.59
N TRP A 55 6.94 12.07 -1.63
CA TRP A 55 8.03 12.04 -0.67
C TRP A 55 8.51 13.44 -0.33
N ASN A 56 9.18 13.57 0.79
CA ASN A 56 10.04 14.68 1.15
C ASN A 56 11.09 14.21 2.17
N GLU A 57 11.81 15.11 2.76
CA GLU A 57 12.88 14.81 3.70
C GLU A 57 12.38 14.13 4.99
N ALA A 58 11.09 14.25 5.30
CA ALA A 58 10.47 13.58 6.44
C ALA A 58 10.12 12.11 6.15
N GLY A 59 10.00 11.73 4.87
CA GLY A 59 9.71 10.36 4.52
C GLY A 59 8.92 10.18 3.23
N PHE A 60 8.16 9.10 3.20
CA PHE A 60 7.36 8.65 2.07
C PHE A 60 5.89 8.61 2.45
N GLY A 61 5.06 9.29 1.68
CA GLY A 61 3.62 9.37 1.91
C GLY A 61 2.84 8.54 0.90
N ILE A 62 1.83 7.84 1.37
CA ILE A 62 0.92 7.05 0.55
C ILE A 62 -0.50 7.46 0.87
N ARG A 63 -1.27 7.77 -0.17
CA ARG A 63 -2.71 7.95 -0.10
C ARG A 63 -3.37 6.83 -0.88
N ALA A 64 -4.21 6.07 -0.22
CA ALA A 64 -5.02 5.04 -0.85
C ALA A 64 -6.50 5.38 -0.70
N GLN A 65 -7.22 5.33 -1.79
CA GLN A 65 -8.67 5.51 -1.84
C GLN A 65 -9.29 4.24 -2.42
N VAL A 66 -10.23 3.67 -1.69
CA VAL A 66 -10.92 2.45 -2.07
C VAL A 66 -12.40 2.75 -2.21
N GLU A 67 -12.98 2.39 -3.33
CA GLU A 67 -14.39 2.63 -3.65
C GLU A 67 -15.12 1.30 -3.89
N GLY A 68 -16.44 1.32 -3.71
CA GLY A 68 -17.30 0.19 -4.06
C GLY A 68 -17.22 -1.02 -3.12
N LEU A 69 -16.60 -0.88 -1.95
CA LEU A 69 -16.60 -1.93 -0.93
C LEU A 69 -17.86 -1.85 -0.07
N SER A 70 -18.49 -3.00 0.11
CA SER A 70 -19.63 -3.18 1.02
C SER A 70 -19.34 -4.27 2.05
N GLY A 71 -20.03 -4.21 3.20
CA GLY A 71 -19.91 -5.20 4.26
C GLY A 71 -18.95 -4.80 5.39
N ASN A 72 -18.91 -5.65 6.40
CA ASN A 72 -18.05 -5.46 7.56
C ASN A 72 -16.62 -5.90 7.24
N ARG A 73 -15.67 -5.09 7.67
CA ARG A 73 -14.24 -5.39 7.52
C ARG A 73 -13.71 -6.04 8.78
N TRP A 74 -12.90 -7.06 8.58
CA TRP A 74 -12.20 -7.70 9.68
C TRP A 74 -10.77 -7.16 9.76
N CYS A 75 -10.47 -6.45 10.83
CA CYS A 75 -9.19 -5.78 11.03
C CYS A 75 -8.67 -6.07 12.43
N GLN A 76 -7.61 -6.87 12.52
CA GLN A 76 -6.93 -7.14 13.78
C GLN A 76 -5.45 -6.81 13.67
N PRO A 77 -4.97 -5.78 14.38
CA PRO A 77 -3.56 -5.37 14.35
C PRO A 77 -2.58 -6.48 14.78
N THR A 78 -3.05 -7.45 15.58
CA THR A 78 -2.25 -8.61 16.02
C THR A 78 -2.16 -9.71 14.97
N LYS A 79 -3.02 -9.64 13.94
CA LYS A 79 -3.03 -10.57 12.79
C LYS A 79 -3.13 -9.77 11.49
N PRO A 80 -2.14 -8.92 11.20
CA PRO A 80 -2.22 -8.03 10.04
C PRO A 80 -2.27 -8.78 8.71
N GLU A 81 -1.67 -9.95 8.63
CA GLU A 81 -1.61 -10.78 7.41
C GLU A 81 -2.99 -11.26 6.96
N ASP A 82 -3.92 -11.45 7.88
CA ASP A 82 -5.28 -11.92 7.61
C ASP A 82 -6.31 -10.78 7.57
N SER A 83 -5.88 -9.57 7.90
CA SER A 83 -6.79 -8.43 8.02
C SER A 83 -7.11 -7.78 6.68
N ASP A 84 -8.33 -7.25 6.60
CA ASP A 84 -8.75 -6.41 5.47
C ASP A 84 -8.04 -5.07 5.51
N GLY A 85 -7.43 -4.68 4.42
CA GLY A 85 -6.69 -3.43 4.34
C GLY A 85 -5.77 -3.36 3.13
N LEU A 86 -4.96 -2.32 3.10
CA LEU A 86 -3.91 -2.18 2.10
C LEU A 86 -2.61 -2.79 2.62
N HIS A 87 -2.10 -3.76 1.90
CA HIS A 87 -0.84 -4.41 2.21
C HIS A 87 0.24 -3.94 1.24
N LEU A 88 1.35 -3.47 1.78
CA LEU A 88 2.47 -2.91 1.03
C LEU A 88 3.75 -3.70 1.34
N TRP A 89 4.49 -4.01 0.28
CA TRP A 89 5.85 -4.53 0.39
C TRP A 89 6.80 -3.50 -0.17
N ILE A 90 7.74 -3.07 0.66
CA ILE A 90 8.71 -2.04 0.31
C ILE A 90 10.10 -2.63 0.42
N ALA A 91 10.87 -2.58 -0.68
CA ALA A 91 12.28 -2.87 -0.67
C ALA A 91 13.07 -1.56 -0.50
N THR A 92 13.87 -1.46 0.55
CA THR A 92 14.68 -0.28 0.86
C THR A 92 16.01 -0.27 0.10
N ARG A 93 16.33 -1.36 -0.59
CA ARG A 93 17.48 -1.47 -1.48
C ARG A 93 17.10 -2.20 -2.76
N PRO A 94 17.77 -1.91 -3.88
CA PRO A 94 17.59 -2.68 -5.10
C PRO A 94 17.84 -4.16 -4.82
N THR A 95 16.89 -5.01 -5.19
CA THR A 95 16.96 -6.46 -4.97
C THR A 95 17.53 -7.22 -6.15
N GLY A 96 17.84 -6.51 -7.24
CA GLY A 96 18.31 -7.13 -8.49
C GLY A 96 17.27 -8.12 -9.03
N GLU A 97 17.74 -9.28 -9.45
CA GLU A 97 16.88 -10.36 -9.96
C GLU A 97 16.36 -11.31 -8.87
N SER A 98 16.46 -10.91 -7.61
CA SER A 98 16.00 -11.74 -6.50
C SER A 98 14.47 -11.87 -6.51
N HIS A 99 14.00 -13.11 -6.56
CA HIS A 99 12.55 -13.44 -6.48
C HIS A 99 12.07 -13.66 -5.04
N ARG A 100 12.94 -13.45 -4.07
CA ARG A 100 12.61 -13.61 -2.65
C ARG A 100 12.82 -12.31 -1.89
N ALA A 101 11.94 -12.08 -0.92
CA ALA A 101 12.10 -10.97 -0.01
C ALA A 101 13.37 -11.11 0.83
N GLY A 102 14.27 -10.14 0.73
CA GLY A 102 15.49 -10.08 1.51
C GLY A 102 15.28 -9.33 2.84
N ARG A 103 16.37 -9.18 3.60
CA ARG A 103 16.39 -8.44 4.87
C ARG A 103 16.01 -6.95 4.73
N PHE A 104 16.07 -6.40 3.52
CA PHE A 104 15.72 -5.01 3.23
C PHE A 104 14.27 -4.82 2.78
N CYS A 105 13.50 -5.89 2.69
CA CYS A 105 12.08 -5.82 2.43
C CYS A 105 11.29 -5.65 3.73
N ARG A 106 10.29 -4.79 3.67
CA ARG A 106 9.35 -4.54 4.77
C ARG A 106 7.94 -4.71 4.27
N ARG A 107 7.10 -5.23 5.13
CA ARG A 107 5.66 -5.30 4.89
C ARG A 107 4.95 -4.35 5.84
N LEU A 108 4.04 -3.58 5.30
CA LEU A 108 3.16 -2.71 6.06
C LEU A 108 1.72 -3.08 5.77
N ALA A 109 0.91 -3.17 6.80
CA ALA A 109 -0.54 -3.30 6.68
C ALA A 109 -1.19 -2.02 7.15
N LEU A 110 -1.95 -1.37 6.27
CA LEU A 110 -2.73 -0.19 6.57
C LEU A 110 -4.18 -0.62 6.75
N LEU A 111 -4.61 -0.70 7.99
CA LEU A 111 -5.95 -1.17 8.35
C LEU A 111 -6.87 0.02 8.59
N PRO A 112 -8.07 0.05 8.01
CA PRO A 112 -9.01 1.15 8.18
C PRO A 112 -9.58 1.23 9.60
N THR A 113 -9.56 0.14 10.36
CA THR A 113 -10.00 0.06 11.75
C THR A 113 -9.06 -0.83 12.57
N GLY A 114 -9.33 -0.97 13.84
CA GLY A 114 -8.54 -1.80 14.76
C GLY A 114 -7.60 -1.02 15.67
N GLY A 115 -7.41 0.27 15.42
CA GLY A 115 -6.60 1.15 16.25
C GLY A 115 -7.39 1.90 17.33
N GLY A 116 -6.69 2.42 18.32
CA GLY A 116 -7.29 3.12 19.46
C GLY A 116 -7.96 2.20 20.48
N LYS A 117 -8.50 2.79 21.54
CA LYS A 117 -9.13 2.03 22.64
C LYS A 117 -10.39 1.29 22.21
N SER A 118 -11.16 1.85 21.28
CA SER A 118 -12.41 1.28 20.77
C SER A 118 -12.24 0.46 19.49
N ALA A 119 -11.02 0.28 19.02
CA ALA A 119 -10.68 -0.44 17.78
C ALA A 119 -11.41 0.12 16.52
N ASP A 120 -11.74 1.41 16.53
CA ASP A 120 -12.48 2.10 15.48
C ASP A 120 -11.63 3.05 14.62
N LYS A 121 -10.36 3.20 14.96
CA LYS A 121 -9.44 4.10 14.27
C LYS A 121 -8.54 3.36 13.29
N PRO A 122 -8.12 4.03 12.20
CA PRO A 122 -7.10 3.48 11.31
C PRO A 122 -5.80 3.20 12.06
N VAL A 123 -5.10 2.15 11.65
CA VAL A 123 -3.81 1.78 12.21
C VAL A 123 -2.89 1.23 11.13
N ALA A 124 -1.61 1.57 11.23
CA ALA A 124 -0.56 0.99 10.40
C ALA A 124 0.26 0.00 11.23
N VAL A 125 0.46 -1.19 10.70
CA VAL A 125 1.21 -2.26 11.37
C VAL A 125 2.37 -2.68 10.49
N ALA A 126 3.58 -2.65 11.05
CA ALA A 126 4.74 -3.24 10.42
C ALA A 126 4.72 -4.75 10.67
N ALA A 127 4.73 -5.53 9.60
CA ALA A 127 4.75 -6.98 9.67
C ALA A 127 6.11 -7.53 9.24
N GLN A 128 6.55 -8.59 9.89
CA GLN A 128 7.72 -9.32 9.43
C GLN A 128 7.36 -10.18 8.22
N ILE A 129 8.26 -10.24 7.26
CA ILE A 129 8.13 -11.17 6.14
C ILE A 129 8.75 -12.49 6.60
N PRO A 130 7.98 -13.58 6.59
CA PRO A 130 8.54 -14.90 6.90
C PRO A 130 9.71 -15.23 5.95
N ARG A 131 10.79 -15.74 6.50
CA ARG A 131 12.00 -16.16 5.76
C ARG A 131 11.92 -17.63 5.37
#